data_553a5ef448ad18cb2cf3659a8c74f34c
#
_entry.id   553a5ef448ad18cb2cf3659a8c74f34c
#
_cell.length_a   1.000
_cell.length_b   1.000
_cell.length_c   1.000
_cell.angle_alpha   90.00
_cell.angle_beta   90.00
_cell.angle_gamma   90.00
#
_symmetry.space_group_name_H-M   'P 1'
#
loop_
_entity.id
_entity.type
_entity.pdbx_description
1 polymer ?
#
loop_
_entity_poly.entity_id
_entity_poly.type
_entity_poly.pdbx_seq_one_letter_code
_entity_poly.pdbx_strand_id
1 'polypeptide(L)'
;KGAQLESVLASLLRLSDANTEMVFATSPSQRQQAMDQRDRIWNDEIENVLSENIRRLNDEVSRTEDKIQKLGQASAGDSERNELAGKLAEETRIRDLWEFNRLNAYKVYAGMLPDGGDSAKAMFMALANFADEFVNSRYENFGRRYEAQLIYGQALSSSGQAAEAAGALELLVDIEPSADPPYNDDVVYFIRKMRVEALTGSLRAYNRSG
;
A
#
# COMPACT_ATOMS: atom_id res chain seq x y z
N LYS A 1 12.01 -10.33 11.43
CA LYS A 1 11.27 -9.40 10.55
C LYS A 1 11.08 -9.98 9.12
N GLY A 2 12.09 -10.63 8.51
CA GLY A 2 11.96 -11.26 7.19
C GLY A 2 10.96 -12.43 7.17
N ALA A 3 11.03 -13.33 8.13
CA ALA A 3 10.16 -14.51 8.22
C ALA A 3 8.66 -14.18 8.29
N GLN A 4 8.28 -13.07 8.92
CA GLN A 4 6.87 -12.64 8.99
C GLN A 4 6.37 -12.10 7.63
N LEU A 5 7.21 -11.38 6.89
CA LEU A 5 6.86 -10.92 5.54
C LEU A 5 6.75 -12.11 4.57
N GLU A 6 7.66 -13.09 4.67
CA GLU A 6 7.57 -14.34 3.91
C GLU A 6 6.28 -15.09 4.22
N SER A 7 5.85 -15.12 5.50
CA SER A 7 4.56 -15.70 5.88
C SER A 7 3.37 -15.00 5.21
N VAL A 8 3.35 -13.66 5.20
CA VAL A 8 2.31 -12.88 4.50
C VAL A 8 2.29 -13.17 3.00
N LEU A 9 3.47 -13.25 2.36
CA LEU A 9 3.57 -13.60 0.95
C LEU A 9 3.05 -15.02 0.66
N ALA A 10 3.38 -16.00 1.51
CA ALA A 10 2.85 -17.36 1.40
C ALA A 10 1.32 -17.38 1.57
N SER A 11 0.77 -16.59 2.48
CA SER A 11 -0.68 -16.47 2.69
C SER A 11 -1.37 -15.78 1.50
N LEU A 12 -0.72 -14.81 0.84
CA LEU A 12 -1.24 -14.21 -0.40
C LEU A 12 -1.32 -15.22 -1.55
N LEU A 13 -0.38 -16.16 -1.67
CA LEU A 13 -0.46 -17.25 -2.64
C LEU A 13 -1.64 -18.17 -2.34
N ARG A 14 -1.81 -18.60 -1.08
CA ARG A 14 -2.98 -19.41 -0.67
C ARG A 14 -4.31 -18.69 -0.87
N LEU A 15 -4.33 -17.38 -0.65
CA LEU A 15 -5.50 -16.54 -0.95
C LEU A 15 -5.86 -16.61 -2.44
N SER A 16 -4.85 -16.53 -3.32
CA SER A 16 -5.03 -16.66 -4.78
C SER A 16 -5.55 -18.03 -5.17
N ASP A 17 -5.04 -19.10 -4.53
CA ASP A 17 -5.51 -20.47 -4.77
C ASP A 17 -6.97 -20.63 -4.36
N ALA A 18 -7.37 -20.16 -3.17
CA ALA A 18 -8.75 -20.19 -2.70
C ALA A 18 -9.69 -19.38 -3.62
N ASN A 19 -9.24 -18.23 -4.12
CA ASN A 19 -10.02 -17.48 -5.11
C ASN A 19 -10.16 -18.22 -6.43
N THR A 20 -9.14 -18.92 -6.87
CA THR A 20 -9.18 -19.76 -8.08
C THR A 20 -10.16 -20.92 -7.89
N GLU A 21 -10.13 -21.60 -6.74
CA GLU A 21 -11.10 -22.66 -6.41
C GLU A 21 -12.54 -22.14 -6.42
N MET A 22 -12.77 -20.92 -5.90
CA MET A 22 -14.09 -20.28 -5.94
C MET A 22 -14.59 -20.05 -7.36
N VAL A 23 -13.71 -19.59 -8.27
CA VAL A 23 -14.07 -19.32 -9.68
C VAL A 23 -14.42 -20.61 -10.41
N PHE A 24 -13.68 -21.69 -10.17
CA PHE A 24 -13.89 -22.99 -10.82
C PHE A 24 -14.84 -23.94 -10.08
N ALA A 25 -15.43 -23.51 -8.96
CA ALA A 25 -16.38 -24.31 -8.21
C ALA A 25 -17.63 -24.68 -9.04
N THR A 26 -17.92 -25.98 -9.09
CA THR A 26 -19.03 -26.53 -9.90
C THR A 26 -20.35 -26.59 -9.13
N SER A 27 -20.32 -26.39 -7.79
CA SER A 27 -21.52 -26.36 -6.96
C SER A 27 -21.56 -25.12 -6.07
N PRO A 28 -22.75 -24.66 -5.65
CA PRO A 28 -22.89 -23.55 -4.71
C PRO A 28 -22.15 -23.79 -3.38
N SER A 29 -22.19 -25.04 -2.88
CA SER A 29 -21.51 -25.40 -1.62
C SER A 29 -19.99 -25.30 -1.73
N GLN A 30 -19.39 -25.78 -2.83
CA GLN A 30 -17.95 -25.63 -3.06
C GLN A 30 -17.55 -24.16 -3.18
N ARG A 31 -18.35 -23.36 -3.88
CA ARG A 31 -18.11 -21.93 -4.00
C ARG A 31 -18.13 -21.23 -2.65
N GLN A 32 -19.13 -21.55 -1.81
CA GLN A 32 -19.22 -20.96 -0.46
C GLN A 32 -18.03 -21.38 0.40
N GLN A 33 -17.60 -22.63 0.38
CA GLN A 33 -16.43 -23.09 1.13
C GLN A 33 -15.15 -22.34 0.71
N ALA A 34 -14.95 -22.16 -0.59
CA ALA A 34 -13.79 -21.44 -1.11
C ALA A 34 -13.83 -19.94 -0.74
N MET A 35 -15.02 -19.31 -0.75
CA MET A 35 -15.19 -17.94 -0.24
C MET A 35 -14.87 -17.84 1.24
N ASP A 36 -15.40 -18.72 2.07
CA ASP A 36 -15.13 -18.73 3.52
C ASP A 36 -13.65 -18.97 3.84
N GLN A 37 -12.98 -19.81 3.05
CA GLN A 37 -11.55 -20.05 3.17
C GLN A 37 -10.73 -18.81 2.78
N ARG A 38 -11.06 -18.19 1.64
CA ARG A 38 -10.43 -16.95 1.18
C ARG A 38 -10.53 -15.85 2.25
N ASP A 39 -11.73 -15.63 2.77
CA ASP A 39 -11.99 -14.57 3.74
C ASP A 39 -11.31 -14.84 5.10
N ARG A 40 -11.17 -16.12 5.50
CA ARG A 40 -10.37 -16.50 6.68
C ARG A 40 -8.88 -16.22 6.46
N ILE A 41 -8.31 -16.65 5.34
CA ILE A 41 -6.89 -16.36 5.01
C ILE A 41 -6.64 -14.87 5.04
N TRP A 42 -7.55 -14.09 4.44
CA TRP A 42 -7.43 -12.63 4.47
C TRP A 42 -7.42 -12.07 5.89
N ASN A 43 -8.44 -12.36 6.68
CA ASN A 43 -8.61 -11.76 8.00
C ASN A 43 -7.56 -12.24 9.01
N ASP A 44 -7.33 -13.56 9.08
CA ASP A 44 -6.55 -14.14 10.18
C ASP A 44 -5.05 -14.17 9.89
N GLU A 45 -4.66 -14.32 8.63
CA GLU A 45 -3.27 -14.56 8.26
C GLU A 45 -2.59 -13.37 7.56
N ILE A 46 -3.36 -12.49 6.92
CA ILE A 46 -2.81 -11.35 6.18
C ILE A 46 -3.09 -10.06 6.93
N GLU A 47 -4.35 -9.66 7.05
CA GLU A 47 -4.74 -8.36 7.59
C GLU A 47 -4.31 -8.20 9.05
N ASN A 48 -4.60 -9.17 9.92
CA ASN A 48 -4.19 -9.12 11.32
C ASN A 48 -2.66 -9.04 11.48
N VAL A 49 -1.90 -9.82 10.69
CA VAL A 49 -0.45 -9.82 10.74
C VAL A 49 0.13 -8.48 10.26
N LEU A 50 -0.42 -7.91 9.19
CA LEU A 50 0.01 -6.60 8.67
C LEU A 50 -0.28 -5.50 9.70
N SER A 51 -1.52 -5.44 10.20
CA SER A 51 -1.95 -4.41 11.15
C SER A 51 -1.19 -4.47 12.47
N GLU A 52 -0.95 -5.66 13.02
CA GLU A 52 -0.17 -5.81 14.25
C GLU A 52 1.30 -5.39 14.07
N ASN A 53 1.93 -5.78 12.97
CA ASN A 53 3.32 -5.40 12.71
C ASN A 53 3.46 -3.89 12.47
N ILE A 54 2.55 -3.27 11.72
CA ILE A 54 2.55 -1.82 11.49
C ILE A 54 2.36 -1.08 12.82
N ARG A 55 1.39 -1.49 13.66
CA ARG A 55 1.18 -0.89 14.97
C ARG A 55 2.44 -0.97 15.84
N ARG A 56 3.07 -2.14 15.92
CA ARG A 56 4.32 -2.32 16.67
C ARG A 56 5.44 -1.43 16.15
N LEU A 57 5.59 -1.30 14.83
CA LEU A 57 6.61 -0.45 14.22
C LEU A 57 6.33 1.04 14.46
N ASN A 58 5.07 1.47 14.45
CA ASN A 58 4.71 2.83 14.84
C ASN A 58 5.08 3.12 16.30
N ASP A 59 4.82 2.17 17.22
CA ASP A 59 5.22 2.30 18.62
C ASP A 59 6.76 2.36 18.78
N GLU A 60 7.52 1.57 18.00
CA GLU A 60 8.99 1.59 17.99
C GLU A 60 9.52 2.96 17.52
N VAL A 61 9.01 3.47 16.40
CA VAL A 61 9.35 4.79 15.83
C VAL A 61 9.07 5.89 16.87
N SER A 62 7.85 5.95 17.41
CA SER A 62 7.45 6.97 18.39
C SER A 62 8.35 6.96 19.65
N ARG A 63 8.72 5.78 20.15
CA ARG A 63 9.63 5.67 21.28
C ARG A 63 11.04 6.19 20.97
N THR A 64 11.50 6.00 19.74
CA THR A 64 12.82 6.49 19.31
C THR A 64 12.79 8.00 19.11
N GLU A 65 11.73 8.55 18.53
CA GLU A 65 11.48 10.00 18.42
C GLU A 65 11.46 10.67 19.80
N ASP A 66 10.72 10.11 20.78
CA ASP A 66 10.65 10.60 22.15
C ASP A 66 12.04 10.64 22.83
N LYS A 67 12.87 9.60 22.57
CA LYS A 67 14.26 9.58 23.11
C LYS A 67 15.10 10.68 22.50
N ILE A 68 15.04 10.89 21.19
CA ILE A 68 15.76 11.96 20.49
C ILE A 68 15.33 13.32 21.04
N GLN A 69 14.04 13.54 21.25
CA GLN A 69 13.50 14.78 21.79
C GLN A 69 14.02 15.05 23.21
N LYS A 70 14.03 14.03 24.09
CA LYS A 70 14.56 14.14 25.46
C LYS A 70 16.05 14.45 25.48
N LEU A 71 16.84 13.85 24.60
CA LEU A 71 18.26 14.15 24.45
C LEU A 71 18.52 15.56 23.91
N GLY A 72 17.63 16.08 23.07
CA GLY A 72 17.69 17.47 22.58
C GLY A 72 17.53 18.51 23.73
N GLN A 73 16.85 18.14 24.79
CA GLN A 73 16.67 18.97 26.01
C GLN A 73 17.77 18.78 27.01
N ALA A 74 18.51 17.69 26.99
CA ALA A 74 19.67 17.42 27.80
C ALA A 74 20.93 17.72 26.99
N SER A 75 22.01 18.20 27.65
CA SER A 75 23.33 18.39 27.00
C SER A 75 24.00 17.04 26.67
N ALA A 76 23.30 16.18 25.95
CA ALA A 76 23.77 14.86 25.54
C ALA A 76 24.75 14.96 24.37
N GLY A 77 25.71 14.05 24.30
CA GLY A 77 26.73 14.06 23.24
C GLY A 77 26.17 13.79 21.85
N ASP A 78 26.75 14.45 20.84
CA ASP A 78 26.35 14.33 19.44
C ASP A 78 26.39 12.88 18.94
N SER A 79 27.23 12.02 19.51
CA SER A 79 27.35 10.61 19.15
C SER A 79 26.08 9.81 19.42
N GLU A 80 25.47 9.98 20.60
CA GLU A 80 24.24 9.28 20.99
C GLU A 80 23.04 9.73 20.15
N ARG A 81 22.98 11.04 19.84
CA ARG A 81 21.94 11.58 18.95
C ARG A 81 22.07 11.01 17.54
N ASN A 82 23.27 10.90 17.01
CA ASN A 82 23.51 10.35 15.66
C ASN A 82 23.16 8.86 15.60
N GLU A 83 23.47 8.09 16.65
CA GLU A 83 23.08 6.67 16.72
C GLU A 83 21.56 6.50 16.71
N LEU A 84 20.85 7.28 17.54
CA LEU A 84 19.38 7.25 17.58
C LEU A 84 18.75 7.76 16.28
N ALA A 85 19.33 8.74 15.61
CA ALA A 85 18.86 9.20 14.30
C ALA A 85 19.00 8.10 13.23
N GLY A 86 20.13 7.38 13.23
CA GLY A 86 20.33 6.23 12.35
C GLY A 86 19.33 5.10 12.63
N LYS A 87 19.06 4.83 13.91
CA LYS A 87 18.05 3.86 14.32
C LYS A 87 16.65 4.27 13.87
N LEU A 88 16.27 5.53 14.08
CA LEU A 88 14.98 6.07 13.65
C LEU A 88 14.78 5.92 12.14
N ALA A 89 15.81 6.26 11.36
CA ALA A 89 15.76 6.13 9.90
C ALA A 89 15.50 4.67 9.46
N GLU A 90 16.16 3.69 10.09
CA GLU A 90 15.95 2.28 9.78
C GLU A 90 14.58 1.78 10.24
N GLU A 91 14.10 2.15 11.43
CA GLU A 91 12.77 1.78 11.93
C GLU A 91 11.68 2.36 11.02
N THR A 92 11.82 3.62 10.61
CA THR A 92 10.93 4.30 9.66
C THR A 92 10.91 3.58 8.32
N ARG A 93 12.08 3.27 7.76
CA ARG A 93 12.19 2.54 6.48
C ARG A 93 11.49 1.16 6.53
N ILE A 94 11.63 0.44 7.64
CA ILE A 94 10.99 -0.87 7.81
C ILE A 94 9.48 -0.70 7.93
N ARG A 95 8.99 0.27 8.70
CA ARG A 95 7.57 0.60 8.83
C ARG A 95 6.96 0.91 7.46
N ASP A 96 7.62 1.78 6.70
CA ASP A 96 7.16 2.22 5.38
C ASP A 96 7.05 1.04 4.41
N LEU A 97 8.00 0.11 4.47
CA LEU A 97 7.92 -1.13 3.68
C LEU A 97 6.70 -1.98 4.06
N TRP A 98 6.38 -2.10 5.35
CA TRP A 98 5.21 -2.85 5.80
C TRP A 98 3.89 -2.17 5.39
N GLU A 99 3.81 -0.85 5.52
CA GLU A 99 2.64 -0.09 5.07
C GLU A 99 2.44 -0.19 3.55
N PHE A 100 3.52 -0.12 2.78
CA PHE A 100 3.44 -0.31 1.33
C PHE A 100 2.99 -1.75 0.96
N ASN A 101 3.47 -2.78 1.67
CA ASN A 101 3.00 -4.14 1.47
C ASN A 101 1.53 -4.30 1.85
N ARG A 102 1.03 -3.57 2.85
CA ARG A 102 -0.40 -3.51 3.16
C ARG A 102 -1.21 -2.99 1.97
N LEU A 103 -0.78 -1.89 1.34
CA LEU A 103 -1.45 -1.38 0.14
C LEU A 103 -1.54 -2.45 -0.97
N ASN A 104 -0.45 -3.15 -1.24
CA ASN A 104 -0.45 -4.20 -2.25
C ASN A 104 -1.35 -5.39 -1.87
N ALA A 105 -1.35 -5.82 -0.61
CA ALA A 105 -2.22 -6.89 -0.14
C ALA A 105 -3.71 -6.52 -0.27
N TYR A 106 -4.10 -5.31 0.14
CA TYR A 106 -5.47 -4.80 -0.02
C TYR A 106 -5.87 -4.70 -1.49
N LYS A 107 -4.97 -4.23 -2.37
CA LYS A 107 -5.22 -4.18 -3.82
C LYS A 107 -5.50 -5.56 -4.39
N VAL A 108 -4.70 -6.56 -4.00
CA VAL A 108 -4.88 -7.95 -4.44
C VAL A 108 -6.21 -8.50 -3.95
N TYR A 109 -6.53 -8.37 -2.67
CA TYR A 109 -7.77 -8.89 -2.11
C TYR A 109 -9.01 -8.18 -2.67
N ALA A 110 -9.00 -6.85 -2.78
CA ALA A 110 -10.09 -6.09 -3.37
C ALA A 110 -10.39 -6.51 -4.82
N GLY A 111 -9.33 -6.82 -5.59
CA GLY A 111 -9.47 -7.33 -6.96
C GLY A 111 -10.03 -8.76 -7.07
N MET A 112 -10.08 -9.51 -5.97
CA MET A 112 -10.69 -10.85 -5.89
C MET A 112 -12.17 -10.81 -5.51
N LEU A 113 -12.68 -9.68 -5.05
CA LEU A 113 -14.07 -9.52 -4.69
C LEU A 113 -14.92 -9.28 -5.95
N PRO A 114 -16.22 -9.65 -5.94
CA PRO A 114 -17.09 -9.45 -7.10
C PRO A 114 -17.16 -7.98 -7.51
N ASP A 115 -16.93 -7.69 -8.78
CA ASP A 115 -16.96 -6.35 -9.34
C ASP A 115 -18.25 -5.59 -9.00
N GLY A 116 -18.10 -4.36 -8.53
CA GLY A 116 -19.21 -3.47 -8.20
C GLY A 116 -20.01 -3.83 -6.96
N GLY A 117 -19.68 -4.93 -6.26
CA GLY A 117 -20.31 -5.31 -5.01
C GLY A 117 -19.94 -4.37 -3.86
N ASP A 118 -20.80 -4.27 -2.84
CA ASP A 118 -20.58 -3.37 -1.70
C ASP A 118 -19.30 -3.73 -0.92
N SER A 119 -18.98 -5.02 -0.79
CA SER A 119 -17.74 -5.48 -0.16
C SER A 119 -16.49 -5.05 -0.94
N ALA A 120 -16.53 -5.12 -2.28
CA ALA A 120 -15.43 -4.65 -3.12
C ALA A 120 -15.24 -3.13 -2.99
N LYS A 121 -16.34 -2.37 -3.05
CA LYS A 121 -16.29 -0.91 -2.87
C LYS A 121 -15.75 -0.51 -1.50
N ALA A 122 -16.21 -1.16 -0.43
CA ALA A 122 -15.73 -0.92 0.93
C ALA A 122 -14.23 -1.22 1.04
N MET A 123 -13.74 -2.29 0.43
CA MET A 123 -12.33 -2.65 0.44
C MET A 123 -11.48 -1.68 -0.38
N PHE A 124 -11.95 -1.24 -1.55
CA PHE A 124 -11.28 -0.18 -2.33
C PHE A 124 -11.28 1.16 -1.60
N MET A 125 -12.34 1.48 -0.85
CA MET A 125 -12.36 2.67 0.00
C MET A 125 -11.32 2.61 1.12
N ALA A 126 -11.20 1.46 1.81
CA ALA A 126 -10.18 1.24 2.82
C ALA A 126 -8.76 1.37 2.21
N LEU A 127 -8.54 0.78 1.03
CA LEU A 127 -7.29 0.92 0.29
C LEU A 127 -6.99 2.38 -0.07
N ALA A 128 -7.99 3.14 -0.53
CA ALA A 128 -7.83 4.56 -0.83
C ALA A 128 -7.42 5.34 0.42
N ASN A 129 -8.07 5.12 1.57
CA ASN A 129 -7.72 5.80 2.82
C ASN A 129 -6.28 5.48 3.28
N PHE A 130 -5.85 4.22 3.21
CA PHE A 130 -4.46 3.85 3.53
C PHE A 130 -3.46 4.45 2.56
N ALA A 131 -3.79 4.50 1.26
CA ALA A 131 -2.92 5.08 0.25
C ALA A 131 -2.82 6.61 0.39
N ASP A 132 -3.92 7.29 0.71
CA ASP A 132 -3.95 8.72 1.01
C ASP A 132 -3.08 9.06 2.22
N GLU A 133 -3.23 8.33 3.32
CA GLU A 133 -2.38 8.48 4.50
C GLU A 133 -0.90 8.26 4.14
N PHE A 134 -0.61 7.25 3.34
CA PHE A 134 0.74 6.95 2.89
C PHE A 134 1.32 8.06 2.03
N VAL A 135 0.56 8.65 1.12
CA VAL A 135 1.03 9.70 0.20
C VAL A 135 1.20 11.04 0.92
N ASN A 136 0.26 11.40 1.81
CA ASN A 136 0.17 12.76 2.34
C ASN A 136 0.86 12.97 3.70
N SER A 137 1.04 11.95 4.52
CA SER A 137 1.44 12.20 5.91
C SER A 137 2.91 11.93 6.25
N ARG A 138 3.66 11.16 5.44
CA ARG A 138 4.93 10.61 5.96
C ARG A 138 6.09 10.42 4.98
N TYR A 139 5.90 10.60 3.65
CA TYR A 139 6.80 9.91 2.71
C TYR A 139 7.38 10.75 1.58
N GLU A 140 7.73 12.00 1.84
CA GLU A 140 8.37 12.86 0.82
C GLU A 140 9.59 12.21 0.17
N ASN A 141 10.29 11.33 0.91
CA ASN A 141 11.54 10.69 0.47
C ASN A 141 11.42 9.20 0.12
N PHE A 142 10.21 8.62 0.10
CA PHE A 142 10.03 7.21 -0.19
C PHE A 142 9.93 6.98 -1.71
N GLY A 143 10.86 6.17 -2.27
CA GLY A 143 10.95 5.94 -3.72
C GLY A 143 9.72 5.30 -4.37
N ARG A 144 8.77 4.79 -3.58
CA ARG A 144 7.50 4.20 -4.05
C ARG A 144 6.27 5.11 -3.86
N ARG A 145 6.49 6.38 -3.55
CA ARG A 145 5.42 7.37 -3.37
C ARG A 145 4.50 7.44 -4.59
N TYR A 146 5.07 7.45 -5.78
CA TYR A 146 4.30 7.52 -7.02
C TYR A 146 3.49 6.24 -7.30
N GLU A 147 4.02 5.08 -6.91
CA GLU A 147 3.27 3.82 -6.98
C GLU A 147 2.09 3.82 -6.01
N ALA A 148 2.29 4.34 -4.79
CA ALA A 148 1.20 4.53 -3.83
C ALA A 148 0.15 5.53 -4.33
N GLN A 149 0.57 6.64 -4.96
CA GLN A 149 -0.33 7.60 -5.59
C GLN A 149 -1.17 6.96 -6.72
N LEU A 150 -0.56 6.09 -7.52
CA LEU A 150 -1.28 5.33 -8.56
C LEU A 150 -2.32 4.39 -7.92
N ILE A 151 -1.92 3.66 -6.86
CA ILE A 151 -2.84 2.79 -6.10
C ILE A 151 -4.01 3.61 -5.54
N TYR A 152 -3.75 4.79 -4.98
CA TYR A 152 -4.75 5.72 -4.46
C TYR A 152 -5.80 6.07 -5.52
N GLY A 153 -5.38 6.59 -6.66
CA GLY A 153 -6.28 6.97 -7.74
C GLY A 153 -7.07 5.78 -8.31
N GLN A 154 -6.42 4.61 -8.45
CA GLN A 154 -7.10 3.39 -8.90
C GLN A 154 -8.15 2.90 -7.89
N ALA A 155 -7.85 2.98 -6.59
CA ALA A 155 -8.77 2.60 -5.52
C ALA A 155 -9.99 3.53 -5.47
N LEU A 156 -9.80 4.85 -5.58
CA LEU A 156 -10.88 5.83 -5.69
C LEU A 156 -11.79 5.52 -6.88
N SER A 157 -11.22 5.24 -8.05
CA SER A 157 -12.00 4.89 -9.25
C SER A 157 -12.83 3.63 -9.04
N SER A 158 -12.26 2.60 -8.38
CA SER A 158 -12.93 1.33 -8.13
C SER A 158 -13.98 1.40 -7.02
N SER A 159 -13.84 2.33 -6.07
CA SER A 159 -14.85 2.60 -5.03
C SER A 159 -16.01 3.48 -5.53
N GLY A 160 -15.89 4.04 -6.73
CA GLY A 160 -16.93 4.89 -7.36
C GLY A 160 -16.71 6.39 -7.20
N GLN A 161 -15.58 6.82 -6.65
CA GLN A 161 -15.20 8.23 -6.48
C GLN A 161 -14.43 8.74 -7.72
N ALA A 162 -15.14 8.83 -8.85
CA ALA A 162 -14.52 9.05 -10.16
C ALA A 162 -13.85 10.43 -10.28
N ALA A 163 -14.44 11.48 -9.71
CA ALA A 163 -13.90 12.84 -9.80
C ALA A 163 -12.59 12.97 -9.00
N GLU A 164 -12.56 12.45 -7.78
CA GLU A 164 -11.38 12.42 -6.92
C GLU A 164 -10.28 11.54 -7.53
N ALA A 165 -10.67 10.41 -8.13
CA ALA A 165 -9.75 9.52 -8.83
C ALA A 165 -9.04 10.23 -10.00
N ALA A 166 -9.78 11.02 -10.79
CA ALA A 166 -9.22 11.78 -11.90
C ALA A 166 -8.15 12.76 -11.39
N GLY A 167 -8.48 13.56 -10.38
CA GLY A 167 -7.53 14.52 -9.77
C GLY A 167 -6.29 13.84 -9.17
N ALA A 168 -6.48 12.71 -8.46
CA ALA A 168 -5.36 11.96 -7.90
C ALA A 168 -4.42 11.39 -8.97
N LEU A 169 -4.95 10.94 -10.10
CA LEU A 169 -4.17 10.34 -11.19
C LEU A 169 -3.50 11.40 -12.08
N GLU A 170 -4.10 12.58 -12.25
CA GLU A 170 -3.51 13.69 -13.00
C GLU A 170 -2.15 14.12 -12.42
N LEU A 171 -1.98 14.05 -11.10
CA LEU A 171 -0.70 14.35 -10.45
C LEU A 171 0.46 13.47 -10.94
N LEU A 172 0.16 12.30 -11.51
CA LEU A 172 1.16 11.37 -12.03
C LEU A 172 1.43 11.54 -13.53
N VAL A 173 0.55 12.21 -14.27
CA VAL A 173 0.68 12.33 -15.72
C VAL A 173 1.89 13.17 -16.11
N ASP A 174 2.20 14.20 -15.33
CA ASP A 174 3.27 15.16 -15.61
C ASP A 174 4.59 14.85 -14.90
N ILE A 175 4.70 13.68 -14.26
CA ILE A 175 5.97 13.29 -13.62
C ILE A 175 7.03 13.05 -14.69
N GLU A 176 8.11 13.83 -14.62
CA GLU A 176 9.29 13.66 -15.47
C GLU A 176 10.40 12.94 -14.70
N PRO A 177 11.12 11.97 -15.32
CA PRO A 177 12.32 11.43 -14.74
C PRO A 177 13.34 12.55 -14.51
N SER A 178 13.87 12.67 -13.29
CA SER A 178 14.91 13.64 -13.01
C SER A 178 16.15 13.33 -13.84
N ALA A 179 16.76 14.37 -14.41
CA ALA A 179 18.03 14.25 -15.14
C ALA A 179 19.25 14.27 -14.19
N ASP A 180 19.07 14.68 -12.92
CA ASP A 180 20.17 14.83 -11.97
C ASP A 180 19.77 14.37 -10.56
N PRO A 181 20.29 13.25 -10.05
CA PRO A 181 21.10 12.27 -10.78
C PRO A 181 20.27 11.51 -11.83
N PRO A 182 20.90 11.08 -12.95
CA PRO A 182 20.16 10.34 -13.97
C PRO A 182 19.66 9.02 -13.40
N TYR A 183 18.37 8.77 -13.59
CA TYR A 183 17.80 7.45 -13.27
C TYR A 183 18.34 6.41 -14.25
N ASN A 184 18.48 5.16 -13.78
CA ASN A 184 18.76 4.05 -14.68
C ASN A 184 17.53 3.78 -15.59
N ASP A 185 17.75 3.03 -16.68
CA ASP A 185 16.72 2.75 -17.68
C ASP A 185 15.47 2.07 -17.08
N ASP A 186 15.64 1.23 -16.05
CA ASP A 186 14.53 0.56 -15.38
C ASP A 186 13.62 1.55 -14.65
N VAL A 187 14.20 2.55 -13.97
CA VAL A 187 13.43 3.61 -13.29
C VAL A 187 12.72 4.49 -14.31
N VAL A 188 13.38 4.88 -15.39
CA VAL A 188 12.75 5.65 -16.48
C VAL A 188 11.59 4.87 -17.11
N TYR A 189 11.77 3.57 -17.38
CA TYR A 189 10.72 2.71 -17.88
C TYR A 189 9.53 2.64 -16.91
N PHE A 190 9.79 2.46 -15.63
CA PHE A 190 8.77 2.39 -14.58
C PHE A 190 7.96 3.69 -14.49
N ILE A 191 8.61 4.86 -14.50
CA ILE A 191 7.93 6.17 -14.50
C ILE A 191 7.05 6.32 -15.74
N ARG A 192 7.56 5.99 -16.93
CA ARG A 192 6.76 6.04 -18.17
C ARG A 192 5.55 5.13 -18.12
N LYS A 193 5.71 3.91 -17.59
CA LYS A 193 4.60 2.98 -17.41
C LYS A 193 3.54 3.54 -16.48
N MET A 194 3.93 4.10 -15.32
CA MET A 194 3.00 4.74 -14.38
C MET A 194 2.23 5.90 -15.02
N ARG A 195 2.88 6.74 -15.82
CA ARG A 195 2.22 7.84 -16.56
C ARG A 195 1.14 7.32 -17.48
N VAL A 196 1.41 6.27 -18.25
CA VAL A 196 0.42 5.66 -19.15
C VAL A 196 -0.76 5.08 -18.36
N GLU A 197 -0.50 4.38 -17.26
CA GLU A 197 -1.55 3.83 -16.40
C GLU A 197 -2.38 4.95 -15.73
N ALA A 198 -1.74 6.01 -15.27
CA ALA A 198 -2.40 7.18 -14.69
C ALA A 198 -3.29 7.90 -15.71
N LEU A 199 -2.77 8.16 -16.90
CA LEU A 199 -3.55 8.79 -17.99
C LEU A 199 -4.76 7.94 -18.37
N THR A 200 -4.57 6.64 -18.53
CA THR A 200 -5.65 5.70 -18.85
C THR A 200 -6.71 5.66 -17.74
N GLY A 201 -6.27 5.67 -16.48
CA GLY A 201 -7.15 5.69 -15.31
C GLY A 201 -7.93 6.99 -15.20
N SER A 202 -7.27 8.14 -15.38
CA SER A 202 -7.90 9.47 -15.37
C SER A 202 -8.99 9.58 -16.46
N LEU A 203 -8.69 9.18 -17.70
CA LEU A 203 -9.67 9.16 -18.77
C LEU A 203 -10.90 8.26 -18.47
N ARG A 204 -10.67 7.10 -17.87
CA ARG A 204 -11.79 6.22 -17.44
C ARG A 204 -12.61 6.84 -16.31
N ALA A 205 -11.97 7.53 -15.38
CA ALA A 205 -12.63 8.21 -14.27
C ALA A 205 -13.50 9.38 -14.80
N TYR A 206 -12.97 10.21 -15.68
CA TYR A 206 -13.74 11.27 -16.33
C TYR A 206 -14.97 10.75 -17.10
N ASN A 207 -14.81 9.66 -17.84
CA ASN A 207 -15.93 9.04 -18.56
C ASN A 207 -17.03 8.47 -17.65
N ARG A 208 -16.71 8.18 -16.37
CA ARG A 208 -17.69 7.72 -15.37
C ARG A 208 -18.32 8.84 -14.56
N SER A 209 -17.68 9.99 -14.49
CA SER A 209 -18.19 11.17 -13.75
C SER A 209 -19.12 12.06 -14.58
N GLY A 210 -19.12 11.92 -15.90
CA GLY A 210 -20.02 12.64 -16.84
C GLY A 210 -21.27 11.89 -17.13
#